data_028b4a73a080c6a766f29f69684d8ad1
#
_entry.id   028b4a73a080c6a766f29f69684d8ad1
#
_cell.length_a   1.000
_cell.length_b   1.000
_cell.length_c   1.000
_cell.angle_alpha   90.00
_cell.angle_beta   90.00
_cell.angle_gamma   90.00
#
_symmetry.space_group_name_H-M   'P 1'
#
loop_
_entity.id
_entity.type
_entity.pdbx_description
1 polymer ?
#
loop_
_entity_poly.entity_id
_entity_poly.type
_entity_poly.pdbx_seq_one_letter_code
_entity_poly.pdbx_strand_id
1 'polypeptide(L)'
;MKLNITNTFIKSLPSDPILENSRRQVSGACYSFVTPKLTKKPELIHTSDVLASELGLTKSDLKSEQFLKVFTGNSVLQDTTPYAMCYGGHQFGNWAGQLGDGRAINLTEVVHNN
;
A
#
# COMPACT_ATOMS: atom_id res chain seq x y z
N MET A 1 -0.30 -17.47 4.20
CA MET A 1 -1.14 -16.46 3.52
C MET A 1 -0.76 -16.39 2.05
N LYS A 2 -1.70 -16.63 1.15
CA LYS A 2 -1.51 -16.56 -0.30
C LYS A 2 -2.54 -15.60 -0.89
N LEU A 3 -2.06 -14.56 -1.57
CA LEU A 3 -2.90 -13.59 -2.28
C LEU A 3 -2.64 -13.70 -3.79
N ASN A 4 -3.67 -13.48 -4.58
CA ASN A 4 -3.53 -13.41 -6.04
C ASN A 4 -3.05 -12.02 -6.44
N ILE A 5 -1.73 -11.82 -6.44
CA ILE A 5 -1.09 -10.53 -6.60
C ILE A 5 -0.98 -10.18 -8.08
N THR A 6 -1.29 -8.92 -8.40
CA THR A 6 -0.95 -8.28 -9.66
C THR A 6 -0.15 -7.00 -9.39
N ASN A 7 0.51 -6.50 -10.40
CA ASN A 7 1.29 -5.27 -10.33
C ASN A 7 0.95 -4.36 -11.52
N THR A 8 -0.31 -4.31 -11.90
CA THR A 8 -0.76 -3.61 -13.11
C THR A 8 -0.53 -2.12 -13.00
N PHE A 9 -0.86 -1.52 -11.86
CA PHE A 9 -0.69 -0.08 -11.61
C PHE A 9 0.78 0.34 -11.78
N ILE A 10 1.69 -0.31 -11.06
CA ILE A 10 3.11 0.05 -11.07
C ILE A 10 3.82 -0.29 -12.37
N LYS A 11 3.29 -1.21 -13.17
CA LYS A 11 3.85 -1.54 -14.50
C LYS A 11 3.34 -0.64 -15.60
N SER A 12 2.16 -0.04 -15.44
CA SER A 12 1.48 0.71 -16.49
C SER A 12 1.66 2.22 -16.37
N LEU A 13 2.00 2.73 -15.19
CA LEU A 13 2.06 4.17 -14.92
C LEU A 13 3.49 4.62 -14.58
N PRO A 14 3.82 5.89 -14.87
CA PRO A 14 5.15 6.41 -14.58
C PRO A 14 5.37 6.56 -13.07
N SER A 15 6.53 6.10 -12.62
CA SER A 15 7.00 6.25 -11.24
C SER A 15 7.95 7.43 -11.07
N ASP A 16 7.99 7.97 -9.86
CA ASP A 16 9.08 8.84 -9.44
C ASP A 16 10.40 8.04 -9.38
N PRO A 17 11.48 8.51 -10.03
CA PRO A 17 12.74 7.79 -10.05
C PRO A 17 13.50 7.82 -8.72
N ILE A 18 13.13 8.72 -7.79
CA ILE A 18 13.82 8.87 -6.50
C ILE A 18 13.27 7.84 -5.52
N LEU A 19 14.13 6.93 -5.08
CA LEU A 19 13.77 5.85 -4.15
C LEU A 19 13.90 6.24 -2.68
N GLU A 20 14.55 7.37 -2.39
CA GLU A 20 14.70 7.86 -1.02
C GLU A 20 13.37 8.37 -0.45
N ASN A 21 13.07 7.98 0.77
CA ASN A 21 11.91 8.42 1.52
C ASN A 21 12.11 9.87 2.03
N SER A 22 11.99 10.84 1.14
CA SER A 22 12.16 12.27 1.44
C SER A 22 10.91 13.06 1.06
N ARG A 23 10.63 14.13 1.80
CA ARG A 23 9.55 15.06 1.46
C ARG A 23 9.99 15.90 0.28
N ARG A 24 9.24 15.89 -0.83
CA ARG A 24 9.54 16.62 -2.05
C ARG A 24 8.32 16.84 -2.92
N GLN A 25 8.42 17.77 -3.85
CA GLN A 25 7.49 17.88 -4.96
C GLN A 25 7.80 16.76 -5.97
N VAL A 26 6.75 16.11 -6.46
CA VAL A 26 6.85 15.08 -7.48
C VAL A 26 6.05 15.52 -8.70
N SER A 27 6.69 15.53 -9.85
CA SER A 27 6.07 15.92 -11.12
C SER A 27 6.28 14.83 -12.18
N GLY A 28 5.32 14.68 -13.09
CA GLY A 28 5.43 13.71 -14.18
C GLY A 28 5.36 12.23 -13.74
N ALA A 29 4.94 11.95 -12.53
CA ALA A 29 4.79 10.61 -11.99
C ALA A 29 3.43 10.43 -11.31
N CYS A 30 2.94 9.20 -11.28
CA CYS A 30 1.68 8.83 -10.62
C CYS A 30 1.89 8.30 -9.21
N TYR A 31 3.08 7.85 -8.89
CA TYR A 31 3.41 7.27 -7.59
C TYR A 31 4.92 7.31 -7.31
N SER A 32 5.26 7.13 -6.04
CA SER A 32 6.63 6.92 -5.57
C SER A 32 6.72 5.59 -4.84
N PHE A 33 7.79 4.84 -5.05
CA PHE A 33 8.06 3.67 -4.22
C PHE A 33 8.42 4.11 -2.80
N VAL A 34 7.90 3.38 -1.82
CA VAL A 34 8.10 3.69 -0.41
C VAL A 34 8.37 2.43 0.39
N THR A 35 9.16 2.58 1.45
CA THR A 35 9.30 1.54 2.47
C THR A 35 8.42 1.90 3.66
N PRO A 36 7.43 1.05 4.03
CA PRO A 36 6.61 1.29 5.20
C PRO A 36 7.46 1.46 6.46
N LYS A 37 7.08 2.41 7.29
CA LYS A 37 7.75 2.63 8.58
C LYS A 37 7.25 1.60 9.60
N LEU A 38 8.18 0.99 10.32
CA LEU A 38 7.85 -0.01 11.34
C LEU A 38 6.96 0.55 12.44
N THR A 39 5.90 -0.17 12.76
CA THR A 39 5.03 0.11 13.91
C THR A 39 5.49 -0.68 15.14
N LYS A 40 5.36 -0.07 16.33
CA LYS A 40 5.72 -0.71 17.59
C LYS A 40 4.53 -1.50 18.14
N LYS A 41 4.77 -2.77 18.50
CA LYS A 41 3.78 -3.65 19.16
C LYS A 41 2.40 -3.63 18.49
N PRO A 42 2.30 -3.97 17.19
CA PRO A 42 1.01 -4.00 16.52
C PRO A 42 0.13 -5.12 17.11
N GLU A 43 -1.17 -4.83 17.23
CA GLU A 43 -2.16 -5.79 17.68
C GLU A 43 -3.33 -5.82 16.71
N LEU A 44 -3.85 -7.01 16.42
CA LEU A 44 -5.04 -7.17 15.58
C LEU A 44 -6.29 -6.86 16.39
N ILE A 45 -7.04 -5.85 15.96
CA ILE A 45 -8.30 -5.45 16.61
C ILE A 45 -9.48 -6.17 15.97
N HIS A 46 -9.55 -6.16 14.65
CA HIS A 46 -10.68 -6.70 13.90
C HIS A 46 -10.30 -7.05 12.47
N THR A 47 -11.05 -7.99 11.88
CA THR A 47 -10.96 -8.35 10.45
C THR A 47 -12.37 -8.47 9.87
N SER A 48 -12.53 -8.12 8.60
CA SER A 48 -13.75 -8.39 7.85
C SER A 48 -13.70 -9.81 7.28
N ASP A 49 -14.52 -10.71 7.79
CA ASP A 49 -14.58 -12.10 7.29
C ASP A 49 -15.05 -12.15 5.84
N VAL A 50 -15.95 -11.25 5.45
CA VAL A 50 -16.46 -11.16 4.06
C VAL A 50 -15.32 -10.81 3.11
N LEU A 51 -14.63 -9.69 3.36
CA LEU A 51 -13.54 -9.25 2.51
C LEU A 51 -12.37 -10.25 2.51
N ALA A 52 -12.05 -10.83 3.65
CA ALA A 52 -11.01 -11.85 3.75
C ALA A 52 -11.32 -13.06 2.86
N SER A 53 -12.57 -13.52 2.89
CA SER A 53 -13.03 -14.61 2.03
C SER A 53 -12.92 -14.24 0.53
N GLU A 54 -13.33 -13.04 0.16
CA GLU A 54 -13.21 -12.54 -1.21
C GLU A 54 -11.75 -12.50 -1.69
N LEU A 55 -10.83 -12.16 -0.81
CA LEU A 55 -9.39 -12.16 -1.11
C LEU A 55 -8.75 -13.55 -1.05
N GLY A 56 -9.51 -14.59 -0.72
CA GLY A 56 -9.02 -15.95 -0.58
C GLY A 56 -8.22 -16.22 0.70
N LEU A 57 -8.38 -15.36 1.71
CA LEU A 57 -7.74 -15.54 3.02
C LEU A 57 -8.57 -16.45 3.93
N THR A 58 -7.90 -17.37 4.59
CA THR A 58 -8.50 -18.27 5.56
C THR A 58 -8.51 -17.65 6.97
N LYS A 59 -9.33 -18.19 7.87
CA LYS A 59 -9.31 -17.80 9.29
C LYS A 59 -7.96 -18.05 9.96
N SER A 60 -7.21 -19.03 9.49
CA SER A 60 -5.84 -19.28 9.96
C SER A 60 -4.88 -18.20 9.48
N ASP A 61 -5.03 -17.75 8.23
CA ASP A 61 -4.22 -16.63 7.71
C ASP A 61 -4.43 -15.37 8.54
N LEU A 62 -5.68 -15.02 8.84
CA LEU A 62 -6.02 -13.82 9.63
C LEU A 62 -5.42 -13.81 11.04
N LYS A 63 -5.16 -14.99 11.61
CA LYS A 63 -4.53 -15.15 12.93
C LYS A 63 -3.01 -15.28 12.86
N SER A 64 -2.44 -15.30 11.67
CA SER A 64 -1.00 -15.51 11.50
C SER A 64 -0.19 -14.25 11.83
N GLU A 65 1.02 -14.47 12.31
CA GLU A 65 1.99 -13.39 12.52
C GLU A 65 2.34 -12.68 11.18
N GLN A 66 2.37 -13.44 10.09
CA GLN A 66 2.61 -12.89 8.75
C GLN A 66 1.54 -11.87 8.36
N PHE A 67 0.25 -12.18 8.59
CA PHE A 67 -0.85 -11.27 8.32
C PHE A 67 -0.67 -9.97 9.10
N LEU A 68 -0.45 -10.06 10.41
CA LEU A 68 -0.26 -8.90 11.26
C LEU A 68 0.92 -8.04 10.79
N LYS A 69 2.07 -8.65 10.54
CA LYS A 69 3.27 -7.91 10.09
C LYS A 69 3.07 -7.22 8.75
N VAL A 70 2.46 -7.88 7.78
CA VAL A 70 2.24 -7.32 6.45
C VAL A 70 1.27 -6.15 6.51
N PHE A 71 0.10 -6.32 7.12
CA PHE A 71 -0.95 -5.30 7.15
C PHE A 71 -0.66 -4.13 8.09
N THR A 72 0.37 -4.24 8.93
CA THR A 72 0.89 -3.12 9.74
C THR A 72 2.15 -2.47 9.15
N GLY A 73 2.61 -2.92 8.00
CA GLY A 73 3.81 -2.40 7.34
C GLY A 73 5.14 -2.89 7.93
N ASN A 74 5.10 -3.85 8.86
CA ASN A 74 6.32 -4.39 9.49
C ASN A 74 7.02 -5.48 8.65
N SER A 75 6.38 -5.91 7.57
CA SER A 75 6.95 -6.82 6.59
C SER A 75 6.38 -6.52 5.21
N VAL A 76 7.15 -6.72 4.18
CA VAL A 76 6.71 -6.62 2.79
C VAL A 76 6.43 -8.03 2.27
N LEU A 77 5.32 -8.20 1.55
CA LEU A 77 5.03 -9.45 0.87
C LEU A 77 6.05 -9.72 -0.24
N GLN A 78 6.40 -10.98 -0.41
CA GLN A 78 7.22 -11.41 -1.55
C GLN A 78 6.55 -11.00 -2.87
N ASP A 79 7.37 -10.61 -3.83
CA ASP A 79 6.94 -10.18 -5.18
C ASP A 79 6.07 -8.91 -5.21
N THR A 80 6.10 -8.12 -4.13
CA THR A 80 5.41 -6.83 -4.05
C THR A 80 6.38 -5.68 -3.78
N THR A 81 6.01 -4.49 -4.22
CA THR A 81 6.74 -3.26 -3.94
C THR A 81 5.75 -2.20 -3.47
N PRO A 82 5.74 -1.84 -2.19
CA PRO A 82 4.84 -0.81 -1.68
C PRO A 82 5.08 0.55 -2.33
N TYR A 83 4.00 1.30 -2.53
CA TYR A 83 4.04 2.61 -3.16
C TYR A 83 3.02 3.58 -2.57
N ALA A 84 3.31 4.87 -2.67
CA ALA A 84 2.39 5.94 -2.34
C ALA A 84 1.96 6.65 -3.63
N MET A 85 0.65 6.83 -3.82
CA MET A 85 0.12 7.52 -4.98
C MET A 85 0.31 9.03 -4.83
N CYS A 86 0.70 9.69 -5.92
CA CYS A 86 0.59 11.13 -6.03
C CYS A 86 -0.89 11.52 -6.13
N TYR A 87 -1.25 12.65 -5.56
CA TYR A 87 -2.61 13.17 -5.62
C TYR A 87 -2.63 14.69 -5.76
N GLY A 88 -3.71 15.23 -6.31
CA GLY A 88 -3.96 16.65 -6.31
C GLY A 88 -5.05 16.98 -5.30
N GLY A 89 -4.92 18.09 -4.60
CA GLY A 89 -5.84 18.42 -3.55
C GLY A 89 -6.10 19.90 -3.35
N HIS A 90 -7.30 20.22 -2.87
CA HIS A 90 -7.64 21.53 -2.32
C HIS A 90 -7.42 21.49 -0.81
N GLN A 91 -6.66 22.46 -0.32
CA GLN A 91 -6.40 22.62 1.11
C GLN A 91 -6.75 24.05 1.51
N PHE A 92 -7.63 24.19 2.50
CA PHE A 92 -8.09 25.48 3.01
C PHE A 92 -8.56 26.45 1.92
N GLY A 93 -9.32 25.95 0.95
CA GLY A 93 -9.85 26.74 -0.15
C GLY A 93 -8.89 27.03 -1.31
N ASN A 94 -7.65 26.54 -1.24
CA ASN A 94 -6.64 26.72 -2.28
C ASN A 94 -6.24 25.39 -2.93
N TRP A 95 -6.00 25.42 -4.23
CA TRP A 95 -5.40 24.29 -4.92
C TRP A 95 -3.92 24.13 -4.55
N ALA A 96 -3.57 23.01 -3.94
CA ALA A 96 -2.20 22.73 -3.47
C ALA A 96 -1.28 22.12 -4.54
N GLY A 97 -1.81 21.89 -5.76
CA GLY A 97 -1.06 21.22 -6.83
C GLY A 97 -0.97 19.71 -6.65
N GLN A 98 -0.01 19.10 -7.33
CA GLN A 98 0.29 17.69 -7.17
C GLN A 98 1.12 17.46 -5.90
N LEU A 99 0.61 16.60 -5.04
CA LEU A 99 1.25 16.17 -3.80
C LEU A 99 1.72 14.72 -3.97
N GLY A 100 2.97 14.45 -3.60
CA GLY A 100 3.57 13.12 -3.70
C GLY A 100 3.80 12.45 -2.34
N ASP A 101 3.33 13.06 -1.27
CA ASP A 101 3.54 12.62 0.10
C ASP A 101 2.34 11.86 0.69
N GLY A 102 1.67 11.07 -0.15
CA GLY A 102 0.51 10.29 0.26
C GLY A 102 0.78 9.53 1.57
N ARG A 103 -0.06 9.76 2.57
CA ARG A 103 0.03 9.05 3.87
C ARG A 103 -0.41 7.60 3.76
N ALA A 104 -1.25 7.30 2.78
CA ALA A 104 -1.67 5.95 2.49
C ALA A 104 -0.60 5.24 1.66
N ILE A 105 -0.18 4.08 2.13
CA ILE A 105 0.74 3.21 1.41
C ILE A 105 -0.06 2.04 0.83
N ASN A 106 0.03 1.86 -0.47
CA ASN A 106 -0.51 0.70 -1.14
C ASN A 106 0.53 -0.43 -1.00
N LEU A 107 0.15 -1.50 -0.33
CA LEU A 107 1.05 -2.64 -0.11
C LEU A 107 1.16 -3.49 -1.37
N THR A 108 0.06 -3.69 -2.06
CA THR A 108 -0.03 -4.44 -3.32
C THR A 108 -1.41 -4.29 -3.96
N GLU A 109 -1.57 -4.82 -5.17
CA GLU A 109 -2.86 -5.05 -5.83
C GLU A 109 -3.19 -6.52 -5.76
N VAL A 110 -4.45 -6.83 -5.44
CA VAL A 110 -4.96 -8.20 -5.36
C VAL A 110 -6.12 -8.36 -6.34
N VAL A 111 -6.09 -9.41 -7.13
CA VAL A 111 -7.20 -9.76 -8.01
C VAL A 111 -8.18 -10.64 -7.24
N HIS A 112 -9.45 -10.21 -7.23
CA HIS A 112 -10.54 -10.98 -6.67
C HIS A 112 -10.75 -12.25 -7.51
N ASN A 113 -10.87 -13.38 -6.84
CA ASN A 113 -11.15 -14.65 -7.50
C ASN A 113 -12.64 -14.76 -7.81
N ASN A 114 -13.02 -14.36 -9.00
CA ASN A 114 -14.29 -14.72 -9.61
C ASN A 114 -14.04 -15.64 -10.80
#